data_0ded20bc90ed49ce97e20c79c4c52257
#
_entry.id   0ded20bc90ed49ce97e20c79c4c52257
#
_cell.length_a   1.000
_cell.length_b   1.000
_cell.length_c   1.000
_cell.angle_alpha   90.00
_cell.angle_beta   90.00
_cell.angle_gamma   90.00
#
_symmetry.space_group_name_H-M   'P 1'
#
loop_
_entity.id
_entity.type
_entity.pdbx_description
1 polymer ?
#
loop_
_entity_poly.entity_id
_entity_poly.type
_entity_poly.pdbx_seq_one_letter_code
_entity_poly.pdbx_strand_id
1 'polypeptide(L)'
;NYEPDREDGLCYIGKMLEEATGIGEFLGEMRDRTFKPHDAFSVGEVFNAKDEELPDFIGDNGYFSSMFDFNETIFGGSEKGWYDCKEITPDDYKRCCFETQAKMGNFGFVSNIIENHDEPRGVSHYIPEGDCCNTSKKMLAALNFMLRGLPFIYQGQELGMENVPFKSIDEVDDISTLDEYKVALDAGLAPDAALKAVARRSRDNARTPMQWSDGKNAGFTTGTPWLRVNPNYTAINVEKEAQNPDSVLNFYKKLIALRKDPEYKETVVYGALEPFMKERHNLMAYYRKWDKTLLVVG
;
A
#
# COMPACT_ATOMS: atom_id res chain seq x y z
N ASN A 1 23.49 -18.04 -13.64
CA ASN A 1 24.39 -17.04 -14.27
C ASN A 1 24.18 -15.71 -13.56
N TYR A 2 25.26 -15.12 -13.11
CA TYR A 2 25.25 -13.79 -12.49
C TYR A 2 25.68 -12.78 -13.55
N GLU A 3 25.01 -11.61 -13.54
CA GLU A 3 25.52 -10.46 -14.31
C GLU A 3 26.85 -10.00 -13.67
N PRO A 4 27.80 -9.51 -14.48
CA PRO A 4 29.03 -8.92 -13.95
C PRO A 4 28.73 -7.73 -13.04
N ASP A 5 29.53 -7.55 -12.00
CA ASP A 5 29.47 -6.35 -11.18
C ASP A 5 29.67 -5.10 -12.04
N ARG A 6 28.96 -4.02 -11.71
CA ARG A 6 29.13 -2.71 -12.30
C ARG A 6 30.40 -2.05 -11.78
N GLU A 7 30.82 -0.95 -12.38
CA GLU A 7 31.99 -0.17 -11.91
C GLU A 7 31.83 0.34 -10.48
N ASP A 8 30.60 0.52 -10.01
CA ASP A 8 30.26 0.90 -8.64
C ASP A 8 30.26 -0.29 -7.65
N GLY A 9 30.54 -1.51 -8.12
CA GLY A 9 30.56 -2.75 -7.32
C GLY A 9 29.18 -3.35 -7.06
N LEU A 10 28.10 -2.80 -7.65
CA LEU A 10 26.76 -3.34 -7.53
C LEU A 10 26.45 -4.31 -8.68
N CYS A 11 25.65 -5.33 -8.41
CA CYS A 11 25.12 -6.25 -9.40
C CYS A 11 23.64 -5.93 -9.66
N TYR A 12 23.28 -5.74 -10.93
CA TYR A 12 21.88 -5.62 -11.32
C TYR A 12 21.26 -7.02 -11.47
N ILE A 13 20.33 -7.35 -10.60
CA ILE A 13 19.70 -8.67 -10.55
C ILE A 13 18.46 -8.80 -11.45
N GLY A 14 17.94 -7.73 -12.02
CA GLY A 14 16.68 -7.74 -12.79
C GLY A 14 16.67 -8.76 -13.91
N LYS A 15 17.70 -8.75 -14.77
CA LYS A 15 17.81 -9.71 -15.87
C LYS A 15 17.91 -11.16 -15.39
N MET A 16 18.59 -11.42 -14.28
CA MET A 16 18.66 -12.74 -13.70
C MET A 16 17.28 -13.22 -13.22
N LEU A 17 16.47 -12.32 -12.65
CA LEU A 17 15.10 -12.63 -12.23
C LEU A 17 14.19 -12.87 -13.45
N GLU A 18 14.34 -12.09 -14.51
CA GLU A 18 13.58 -12.27 -15.75
C GLU A 18 13.87 -13.59 -16.48
N GLU A 19 15.12 -14.05 -16.42
CA GLU A 19 15.58 -15.32 -17.01
C GLU A 19 15.40 -16.53 -16.07
N ALA A 20 15.03 -16.31 -14.81
CA ALA A 20 14.86 -17.40 -13.84
C ALA A 20 13.69 -18.30 -14.24
N THR A 21 13.87 -19.59 -14.09
CA THR A 21 12.88 -20.62 -14.40
C THR A 21 12.70 -21.58 -13.23
N GLY A 22 11.60 -22.33 -13.21
CA GLY A 22 11.37 -23.38 -12.23
C GLY A 22 10.76 -22.92 -10.91
N ILE A 23 10.49 -21.62 -10.71
CA ILE A 23 9.87 -21.13 -9.46
C ILE A 23 8.52 -21.79 -9.20
N GLY A 24 7.73 -22.07 -10.24
CA GLY A 24 6.44 -22.76 -10.13
C GLY A 24 6.53 -24.16 -9.55
N GLU A 25 7.64 -24.90 -9.75
CA GLU A 25 7.85 -26.21 -9.14
C GLU A 25 7.94 -26.09 -7.62
N PHE A 26 8.74 -25.13 -7.12
CA PHE A 26 8.91 -24.89 -5.68
C PHE A 26 7.63 -24.35 -5.03
N LEU A 27 6.97 -23.39 -5.68
CA LEU A 27 5.72 -22.83 -5.18
C LEU A 27 4.60 -23.89 -5.18
N GLY A 28 4.54 -24.73 -6.23
CA GLY A 28 3.61 -25.85 -6.31
C GLY A 28 3.86 -26.89 -5.20
N GLU A 29 5.11 -27.25 -4.95
CA GLU A 29 5.47 -28.16 -3.87
C GLU A 29 5.11 -27.57 -2.49
N MET A 30 5.41 -26.30 -2.26
CA MET A 30 5.05 -25.59 -1.02
C MET A 30 3.53 -25.58 -0.81
N ARG A 31 2.76 -25.22 -1.85
CA ARG A 31 1.30 -25.27 -1.81
C ARG A 31 0.78 -26.66 -1.44
N ASP A 32 1.24 -27.70 -2.15
CA ASP A 32 0.67 -29.03 -2.04
C ASP A 32 1.10 -29.74 -0.77
N ARG A 33 2.31 -29.47 -0.26
CA ARG A 33 2.84 -30.10 0.96
C ARG A 33 2.57 -29.29 2.25
N THR A 34 2.30 -27.99 2.12
CA THR A 34 2.20 -27.12 3.29
C THR A 34 0.82 -26.43 3.39
N PHE A 35 0.40 -25.70 2.36
CA PHE A 35 -0.81 -24.89 2.45
C PHE A 35 -2.08 -25.73 2.38
N LYS A 36 -2.22 -26.57 1.35
CA LYS A 36 -3.43 -27.39 1.16
C LYS A 36 -3.70 -28.37 2.32
N PRO A 37 -2.73 -29.13 2.84
CA PRO A 37 -2.99 -30.05 3.94
C PRO A 37 -3.45 -29.41 5.23
N HIS A 38 -3.18 -28.11 5.42
CA HIS A 38 -3.51 -27.36 6.62
C HIS A 38 -4.63 -26.34 6.41
N ASP A 39 -5.27 -26.36 5.24
CA ASP A 39 -6.28 -25.36 4.86
C ASP A 39 -5.80 -23.92 5.14
N ALA A 40 -4.54 -23.66 4.82
CA ALA A 40 -3.87 -22.41 5.15
C ALA A 40 -4.23 -21.33 4.13
N PHE A 41 -4.60 -20.16 4.62
CA PHE A 41 -4.64 -18.96 3.81
C PHE A 41 -3.21 -18.44 3.61
N SER A 42 -2.83 -18.23 2.35
CA SER A 42 -1.49 -17.78 1.98
C SER A 42 -1.55 -16.53 1.11
N VAL A 43 -0.57 -15.64 1.29
CA VAL A 43 -0.44 -14.41 0.50
C VAL A 43 0.95 -14.36 -0.11
N GLY A 44 1.01 -14.17 -1.43
CA GLY A 44 2.26 -13.99 -2.16
C GLY A 44 2.65 -12.52 -2.25
N GLU A 45 3.94 -12.25 -2.10
CA GLU A 45 4.54 -11.00 -2.52
C GLU A 45 5.20 -11.25 -3.87
N VAL A 46 4.54 -10.82 -4.95
CA VAL A 46 4.92 -11.16 -6.32
C VAL A 46 5.16 -9.87 -7.10
N PHE A 47 6.41 -9.69 -7.54
CA PHE A 47 6.80 -8.57 -8.39
C PHE A 47 6.93 -9.01 -9.84
N ASN A 48 6.57 -8.15 -10.76
CA ASN A 48 6.79 -8.32 -12.21
C ASN A 48 6.20 -9.60 -12.81
N ALA A 49 5.11 -10.14 -12.21
CA ALA A 49 4.39 -11.23 -12.84
C ALA A 49 3.79 -10.79 -14.18
N LYS A 50 3.96 -11.60 -15.20
CA LYS A 50 3.32 -11.36 -16.50
C LYS A 50 1.82 -11.65 -16.38
N ASP A 51 1.02 -10.97 -17.19
CA ASP A 51 -0.44 -11.12 -17.15
C ASP A 51 -0.89 -12.58 -17.34
N GLU A 52 -0.20 -13.34 -18.20
CA GLU A 52 -0.45 -14.76 -18.44
C GLU A 52 -0.09 -15.68 -17.27
N GLU A 53 0.79 -15.23 -16.35
CA GLU A 53 1.23 -15.99 -15.18
C GLU A 53 0.33 -15.76 -13.96
N LEU A 54 -0.46 -14.69 -13.95
CA LEU A 54 -1.31 -14.35 -12.80
C LEU A 54 -2.27 -15.47 -12.37
N PRO A 55 -2.92 -16.25 -13.28
CA PRO A 55 -3.75 -17.38 -12.87
C PRO A 55 -2.97 -18.50 -12.17
N ASP A 56 -1.67 -18.65 -12.44
CA ASP A 56 -0.82 -19.63 -11.76
C ASP A 56 -0.53 -19.21 -10.32
N PHE A 57 -0.48 -17.89 -10.05
CA PHE A 57 -0.25 -17.38 -8.71
C PHE A 57 -1.50 -17.44 -7.82
N ILE A 58 -2.66 -16.99 -8.31
CA ILE A 58 -3.88 -16.81 -7.48
C ILE A 58 -5.17 -17.36 -8.10
N GLY A 59 -5.11 -18.17 -9.15
CA GLY A 59 -6.26 -18.87 -9.72
C GLY A 59 -6.76 -20.02 -8.82
N ASP A 60 -7.74 -20.78 -9.32
CA ASP A 60 -8.36 -21.91 -8.59
C ASP A 60 -7.36 -22.94 -8.05
N ASN A 61 -6.24 -23.13 -8.76
CA ASN A 61 -5.13 -23.96 -8.35
C ASN A 61 -3.85 -23.15 -8.16
N GLY A 62 -3.97 -21.86 -7.87
CA GLY A 62 -2.86 -20.95 -7.70
C GLY A 62 -1.91 -21.35 -6.57
N TYR A 63 -0.70 -20.87 -6.62
CA TYR A 63 0.31 -21.11 -5.59
C TYR A 63 -0.09 -20.50 -4.26
N PHE A 64 -0.80 -19.36 -4.29
CA PHE A 64 -1.25 -18.60 -3.13
C PHE A 64 -2.77 -18.41 -3.17
N SER A 65 -3.35 -18.17 -2.00
CA SER A 65 -4.77 -17.78 -1.87
C SER A 65 -5.03 -16.37 -2.38
N SER A 66 -4.03 -15.49 -2.26
CA SER A 66 -4.03 -14.11 -2.72
C SER A 66 -2.61 -13.63 -2.95
N MET A 67 -2.43 -12.52 -3.66
CA MET A 67 -1.14 -11.83 -3.78
C MET A 67 -1.33 -10.33 -3.76
N PHE A 68 -0.29 -9.59 -3.37
CA PHE A 68 -0.22 -8.16 -3.58
C PHE A 68 0.08 -7.87 -5.05
N ASP A 69 -0.62 -6.90 -5.63
CA ASP A 69 -0.25 -6.31 -6.91
C ASP A 69 0.50 -5.02 -6.66
N PHE A 70 1.81 -5.11 -6.78
CA PHE A 70 2.69 -3.96 -6.73
C PHE A 70 2.78 -3.35 -8.14
N ASN A 71 1.77 -2.58 -8.52
CA ASN A 71 1.88 -1.80 -9.74
C ASN A 71 2.89 -0.68 -9.49
N GLU A 72 4.08 -0.80 -10.09
CA GLU A 72 5.19 0.16 -9.91
C GLU A 72 4.78 1.61 -10.14
N THR A 73 3.75 1.84 -10.99
CA THR A 73 3.25 3.18 -11.23
C THR A 73 2.48 3.78 -10.04
N ILE A 74 1.92 2.96 -9.14
CA ILE A 74 1.29 3.44 -7.90
C ILE A 74 2.35 4.00 -6.95
N PHE A 75 3.50 3.35 -6.87
CA PHE A 75 4.56 3.75 -5.96
C PHE A 75 5.52 4.79 -6.57
N GLY A 76 5.47 4.96 -7.88
CA GLY A 76 6.22 5.98 -8.63
C GLY A 76 7.73 5.87 -8.40
N GLY A 77 8.45 5.24 -9.31
CA GLY A 77 9.91 5.17 -9.31
C GLY A 77 10.56 6.20 -10.24
N SER A 78 11.85 6.45 -10.05
CA SER A 78 12.73 7.12 -11.00
C SER A 78 14.08 6.41 -11.02
N GLU A 79 14.64 6.20 -12.21
CA GLU A 79 16.00 5.66 -12.37
C GLU A 79 17.09 6.56 -11.80
N LYS A 80 16.77 7.84 -11.55
CA LYS A 80 17.71 8.80 -10.96
C LYS A 80 17.70 8.81 -9.45
N GLY A 81 16.74 8.13 -8.82
CA GLY A 81 16.55 8.11 -7.37
C GLY A 81 15.27 8.83 -6.90
N TRP A 82 15.00 8.73 -5.63
CA TRP A 82 13.75 9.22 -5.02
C TRP A 82 13.54 10.72 -5.14
N TYR A 83 14.61 11.50 -5.24
CA TYR A 83 14.53 12.97 -5.40
C TYR A 83 13.90 13.40 -6.73
N ASP A 84 13.94 12.55 -7.75
CA ASP A 84 13.37 12.79 -9.08
C ASP A 84 11.98 12.16 -9.26
N CYS A 85 11.47 11.43 -8.24
CA CYS A 85 10.16 10.81 -8.31
C CYS A 85 9.05 11.85 -8.35
N LYS A 86 8.13 11.69 -9.28
CA LYS A 86 6.93 12.52 -9.39
C LYS A 86 5.97 12.24 -8.24
N GLU A 87 5.21 13.26 -7.87
CA GLU A 87 4.06 13.07 -6.99
C GLU A 87 2.97 12.31 -7.73
N ILE A 88 2.35 11.36 -7.01
CA ILE A 88 1.23 10.60 -7.55
C ILE A 88 -0.01 11.46 -7.48
N THR A 89 -0.71 11.55 -8.59
CA THR A 89 -1.99 12.26 -8.66
C THR A 89 -3.16 11.31 -8.37
N PRO A 90 -4.34 11.85 -7.97
CA PRO A 90 -5.55 11.03 -7.85
C PRO A 90 -5.90 10.27 -9.13
N ASP A 91 -5.61 10.83 -10.30
CA ASP A 91 -5.84 10.16 -11.58
C ASP A 91 -4.84 9.00 -11.82
N ASP A 92 -3.59 9.12 -11.34
CA ASP A 92 -2.63 8.00 -11.39
C ASP A 92 -3.09 6.85 -10.50
N TYR A 93 -3.51 7.14 -9.28
CA TYR A 93 -4.07 6.12 -8.38
C TYR A 93 -5.28 5.43 -9.01
N LYS A 94 -6.25 6.19 -9.52
CA LYS A 94 -7.43 5.65 -10.23
C LYS A 94 -7.03 4.74 -11.38
N ARG A 95 -6.11 5.20 -12.24
CA ARG A 95 -5.64 4.45 -13.42
C ARG A 95 -5.04 3.11 -12.99
N CYS A 96 -4.12 3.12 -12.04
CA CYS A 96 -3.47 1.91 -11.55
C CYS A 96 -4.48 0.91 -10.95
N CYS A 97 -5.42 1.39 -10.11
CA CYS A 97 -6.46 0.52 -9.56
C CYS A 97 -7.31 -0.13 -10.66
N PHE A 98 -7.70 0.62 -11.68
CA PHE A 98 -8.51 0.07 -12.76
C PHE A 98 -7.74 -0.89 -13.67
N GLU A 99 -6.45 -0.63 -13.92
CA GLU A 99 -5.57 -1.55 -14.66
C GLU A 99 -5.42 -2.87 -13.91
N THR A 100 -5.12 -2.84 -12.61
CA THR A 100 -5.05 -4.04 -11.77
C THR A 100 -6.36 -4.82 -11.77
N GLN A 101 -7.49 -4.14 -11.60
CA GLN A 101 -8.79 -4.79 -11.60
C GLN A 101 -9.13 -5.42 -12.96
N ALA A 102 -8.71 -4.79 -14.06
CA ALA A 102 -8.89 -5.34 -15.41
C ALA A 102 -8.03 -6.58 -15.65
N LYS A 103 -6.76 -6.57 -15.22
CA LYS A 103 -5.85 -7.73 -15.30
C LYS A 103 -6.40 -8.92 -14.52
N MET A 104 -6.82 -8.68 -13.28
CA MET A 104 -7.30 -9.73 -12.39
C MET A 104 -8.63 -10.32 -12.81
N GLY A 105 -9.45 -9.58 -13.56
CA GLY A 105 -10.74 -10.09 -14.03
C GLY A 105 -11.52 -10.79 -12.90
N ASN A 106 -11.88 -12.06 -13.12
CA ASN A 106 -12.65 -12.86 -12.16
C ASN A 106 -11.90 -14.09 -11.61
N PHE A 107 -10.63 -14.31 -11.98
CA PHE A 107 -9.97 -15.58 -11.65
C PHE A 107 -9.33 -15.63 -10.25
N GLY A 108 -9.27 -14.62 -9.49
CA GLY A 108 -8.68 -14.63 -8.15
C GLY A 108 -9.08 -13.42 -7.33
N PHE A 109 -8.45 -13.29 -6.16
CA PHE A 109 -8.59 -12.13 -5.30
C PHE A 109 -7.23 -11.56 -5.01
N VAL A 110 -6.97 -10.35 -5.49
CA VAL A 110 -5.78 -9.59 -5.15
C VAL A 110 -5.90 -8.99 -3.75
N SER A 111 -4.79 -8.88 -3.04
CA SER A 111 -4.71 -8.19 -1.75
C SER A 111 -4.58 -6.69 -1.99
N ASN A 112 -5.66 -5.95 -1.75
CA ASN A 112 -5.70 -4.49 -1.95
C ASN A 112 -5.03 -3.79 -0.76
N ILE A 113 -4.00 -3.00 -1.01
CA ILE A 113 -3.29 -2.18 -0.01
C ILE A 113 -3.18 -0.74 -0.45
N ILE A 114 -3.01 0.17 0.50
CA ILE A 114 -2.58 1.55 0.27
C ILE A 114 -1.30 1.90 1.04
N GLU A 115 -0.89 1.06 1.95
CA GLU A 115 0.36 1.17 2.72
C GLU A 115 0.74 -0.18 3.31
N ASN A 116 2.02 -0.35 3.59
CA ASN A 116 2.58 -1.49 4.32
C ASN A 116 3.84 -1.04 5.10
N HIS A 117 4.63 -1.98 5.63
CA HIS A 117 5.85 -1.69 6.38
C HIS A 117 7.04 -1.25 5.51
N ASP A 118 6.93 -1.33 4.19
CA ASP A 118 7.96 -0.94 3.21
C ASP A 118 7.57 0.30 2.39
N GLU A 119 6.41 0.90 2.68
CA GLU A 119 5.90 2.07 2.00
C GLU A 119 5.62 3.23 2.97
N PRO A 120 5.54 4.47 2.51
CA PRO A 120 5.09 5.58 3.35
C PRO A 120 3.61 5.40 3.74
N ARG A 121 3.12 6.23 4.65
CA ARG A 121 1.70 6.25 5.00
C ARG A 121 0.84 6.61 3.79
N GLY A 122 -0.16 5.77 3.47
CA GLY A 122 -0.98 5.91 2.27
C GLY A 122 -1.69 7.25 2.16
N VAL A 123 -2.19 7.78 3.27
CA VAL A 123 -2.84 9.12 3.28
C VAL A 123 -1.88 10.26 2.94
N SER A 124 -0.59 10.12 3.28
CA SER A 124 0.45 11.09 2.92
C SER A 124 1.01 10.89 1.52
N HIS A 125 0.79 9.71 0.93
CA HIS A 125 1.28 9.36 -0.39
C HIS A 125 0.28 9.65 -1.50
N TYR A 126 -1.01 9.35 -1.28
CA TYR A 126 -2.06 9.45 -2.30
C TYR A 126 -2.95 10.69 -2.19
N ILE A 127 -2.96 11.37 -1.05
CA ILE A 127 -3.71 12.60 -0.89
C ILE A 127 -2.75 13.77 -1.10
N PRO A 128 -3.05 14.72 -2.00
CA PRO A 128 -2.21 15.89 -2.22
C PRO A 128 -1.92 16.68 -0.95
N GLU A 129 -0.71 17.24 -0.86
CA GLU A 129 -0.32 18.08 0.28
C GLU A 129 -1.33 19.26 0.42
N GLY A 130 -1.85 19.46 1.62
CA GLY A 130 -2.87 20.47 1.91
C GLY A 130 -4.32 19.98 1.87
N ASP A 131 -4.60 18.86 1.20
CA ASP A 131 -5.95 18.28 1.12
C ASP A 131 -6.16 17.14 2.14
N CYS A 132 -5.14 16.81 2.93
CA CYS A 132 -5.20 15.72 3.90
C CYS A 132 -6.08 16.11 5.10
N CYS A 133 -7.30 15.59 5.12
CA CYS A 133 -8.27 15.78 6.19
C CYS A 133 -9.09 14.50 6.41
N ASN A 134 -9.91 14.45 7.45
CA ASN A 134 -10.71 13.25 7.74
C ASN A 134 -11.62 12.83 6.56
N THR A 135 -12.12 13.77 5.78
CA THR A 135 -12.98 13.48 4.63
C THR A 135 -12.18 12.79 3.52
N SER A 136 -11.02 13.32 3.15
CA SER A 136 -10.17 12.74 2.11
C SER A 136 -9.58 11.39 2.54
N LYS A 137 -9.22 11.22 3.81
CA LYS A 137 -8.78 9.93 4.38
C LYS A 137 -9.88 8.85 4.29
N LYS A 138 -11.11 9.21 4.64
CA LYS A 138 -12.27 8.30 4.50
C LYS A 138 -12.58 8.00 3.04
N MET A 139 -12.45 8.97 2.15
CA MET A 139 -12.62 8.78 0.71
C MET A 139 -11.62 7.76 0.18
N LEU A 140 -10.31 7.94 0.47
CA LEU A 140 -9.27 6.98 0.07
C LEU A 140 -9.55 5.58 0.63
N ALA A 141 -9.93 5.50 1.92
CA ALA A 141 -10.32 4.25 2.55
C ALA A 141 -11.47 3.55 1.82
N ALA A 142 -12.53 4.27 1.47
CA ALA A 142 -13.68 3.72 0.74
C ALA A 142 -13.29 3.25 -0.66
N LEU A 143 -12.54 4.08 -1.41
CA LEU A 143 -12.11 3.76 -2.77
C LEU A 143 -11.25 2.50 -2.83
N ASN A 144 -10.35 2.31 -1.88
CA ASN A 144 -9.52 1.09 -1.82
C ASN A 144 -10.29 -0.12 -1.27
N PHE A 145 -11.02 0.05 -0.15
CA PHE A 145 -11.70 -1.04 0.53
C PHE A 145 -12.81 -1.69 -0.31
N MET A 146 -13.44 -0.92 -1.19
CA MET A 146 -14.52 -1.37 -2.06
C MET A 146 -14.05 -1.94 -3.40
N LEU A 147 -12.75 -1.96 -3.70
CA LEU A 147 -12.20 -2.71 -4.84
C LEU A 147 -12.50 -4.21 -4.71
N ARG A 148 -12.59 -4.91 -5.84
CA ARG A 148 -12.68 -6.36 -5.82
C ARG A 148 -11.34 -6.94 -5.35
N GLY A 149 -11.37 -7.77 -4.32
CA GLY A 149 -10.16 -8.32 -3.69
C GLY A 149 -10.30 -8.44 -2.18
N LEU A 150 -9.19 -8.63 -1.52
CA LEU A 150 -9.07 -8.72 -0.07
C LEU A 150 -8.45 -7.41 0.46
N PRO A 151 -9.20 -6.57 1.17
CA PRO A 151 -8.63 -5.36 1.74
C PRO A 151 -7.72 -5.72 2.91
N PHE A 152 -6.46 -5.31 2.81
CA PHE A 152 -5.49 -5.35 3.89
C PHE A 152 -5.39 -3.98 4.51
N ILE A 153 -5.57 -3.91 5.82
CA ILE A 153 -5.49 -2.68 6.61
C ILE A 153 -4.21 -2.76 7.43
N TYR A 154 -3.24 -1.92 7.10
CA TYR A 154 -1.99 -1.85 7.85
C TYR A 154 -2.22 -1.11 9.18
N GLN A 155 -1.50 -1.50 10.24
CA GLN A 155 -1.62 -0.87 11.58
C GLN A 155 -1.43 0.65 11.51
N GLY A 156 -2.41 1.40 12.02
CA GLY A 156 -2.44 2.86 11.99
C GLY A 156 -3.14 3.46 10.76
N GLN A 157 -3.33 2.69 9.70
CA GLN A 157 -4.11 3.11 8.53
C GLN A 157 -5.55 3.44 8.93
N GLU A 158 -6.13 2.64 9.81
CA GLU A 158 -7.48 2.81 10.35
C GLU A 158 -7.66 4.08 11.20
N LEU A 159 -6.55 4.67 11.66
CA LEU A 159 -6.56 5.97 12.34
C LEU A 159 -6.30 7.13 11.37
N GLY A 160 -5.88 6.84 10.15
CA GLY A 160 -5.37 7.83 9.23
C GLY A 160 -4.04 8.43 9.69
N MET A 161 -3.13 7.60 10.24
CA MET A 161 -1.77 8.03 10.60
C MET A 161 -1.05 8.55 9.36
N GLU A 162 -0.26 9.60 9.57
CA GLU A 162 0.44 10.36 8.52
C GLU A 162 1.95 10.13 8.61
N ASN A 163 2.68 10.52 7.57
CA ASN A 163 4.12 10.57 7.57
C ASN A 163 4.68 11.46 8.69
N VAL A 164 5.84 11.10 9.19
CA VAL A 164 6.57 11.89 10.21
C VAL A 164 7.27 13.07 9.56
N PRO A 165 7.19 14.27 10.12
CA PRO A 165 8.01 15.41 9.70
C PRO A 165 9.43 15.27 10.27
N PHE A 166 10.34 14.58 9.56
CA PHE A 166 11.76 14.49 9.92
C PHE A 166 12.42 15.87 9.87
N LYS A 167 13.23 16.18 10.88
CA LYS A 167 13.97 17.45 10.99
C LYS A 167 15.44 17.33 10.55
N SER A 168 15.99 16.12 10.62
CA SER A 168 17.35 15.80 10.24
C SER A 168 17.40 14.39 9.69
N ILE A 169 18.34 14.11 8.81
CA ILE A 169 18.63 12.76 8.34
C ILE A 169 19.05 11.83 9.50
N ASP A 170 19.58 12.36 10.58
CA ASP A 170 19.97 11.60 11.78
C ASP A 170 18.76 10.99 12.53
N GLU A 171 17.54 11.43 12.23
CA GLU A 171 16.31 10.85 12.78
C GLU A 171 15.83 9.61 12.00
N VAL A 172 16.48 9.30 10.87
CA VAL A 172 16.10 8.21 9.96
C VAL A 172 16.96 6.98 10.22
N ASP A 173 16.33 5.82 10.33
CA ASP A 173 16.99 4.52 10.50
C ASP A 173 16.90 3.65 9.23
N ASP A 174 15.99 3.94 8.33
CA ASP A 174 15.81 3.25 7.05
C ASP A 174 17.01 3.43 6.13
N ILE A 175 17.76 2.35 5.90
CA ILE A 175 18.96 2.35 5.06
C ILE A 175 18.69 2.83 3.63
N SER A 176 17.56 2.49 3.04
CA SER A 176 17.21 2.95 1.70
C SER A 176 17.04 4.47 1.65
N THR A 177 16.42 5.04 2.68
CA THR A 177 16.30 6.51 2.80
C THR A 177 17.66 7.18 2.96
N LEU A 178 18.58 6.58 3.76
CA LEU A 178 19.93 7.11 3.95
C LEU A 178 20.75 7.07 2.66
N ASP A 179 20.60 6.00 1.87
CA ASP A 179 21.30 5.88 0.59
C ASP A 179 20.71 6.84 -0.45
N GLU A 180 19.41 6.93 -0.55
CA GLU A 180 18.74 7.88 -1.45
C GLU A 180 18.99 9.36 -1.09
N TYR A 181 19.22 9.65 0.19
CA TYR A 181 19.66 10.98 0.61
C TYR A 181 21.05 11.33 0.04
N LYS A 182 21.99 10.37 0.05
CA LYS A 182 23.31 10.56 -0.57
C LYS A 182 23.18 10.77 -2.09
N VAL A 183 22.34 9.94 -2.75
CA VAL A 183 22.07 10.09 -4.19
C VAL A 183 21.54 11.50 -4.50
N ALA A 184 20.61 12.01 -3.68
CA ALA A 184 20.08 13.36 -3.85
C ALA A 184 21.13 14.45 -3.67
N LEU A 185 22.03 14.31 -2.68
CA LEU A 185 23.15 15.24 -2.46
C LEU A 185 24.16 15.21 -3.63
N ASP A 186 24.49 14.01 -4.11
CA ASP A 186 25.41 13.83 -5.25
C ASP A 186 24.80 14.39 -6.54
N ALA A 187 23.50 14.39 -6.66
CA ALA A 187 22.77 15.08 -7.74
C ALA A 187 22.73 16.61 -7.58
N GLY A 188 23.29 17.16 -6.49
CA GLY A 188 23.44 18.60 -6.27
C GLY A 188 22.30 19.25 -5.47
N LEU A 189 21.42 18.49 -4.84
CA LEU A 189 20.39 19.07 -3.98
C LEU A 189 21.02 19.60 -2.69
N ALA A 190 20.49 20.73 -2.19
CA ALA A 190 20.82 21.20 -0.85
C ALA A 190 20.29 20.20 0.22
N PRO A 191 20.96 20.07 1.38
CA PRO A 191 20.60 19.07 2.41
C PRO A 191 19.13 19.08 2.81
N ASP A 192 18.52 20.24 3.00
CA ASP A 192 17.10 20.36 3.37
C ASP A 192 16.17 19.88 2.24
N ALA A 193 16.52 20.19 0.98
CA ALA A 193 15.77 19.74 -0.18
C ALA A 193 15.90 18.23 -0.39
N ALA A 194 17.10 17.69 -0.21
CA ALA A 194 17.37 16.26 -0.26
C ALA A 194 16.56 15.51 0.81
N LEU A 195 16.62 16.00 2.07
CA LEU A 195 15.83 15.42 3.17
C LEU A 195 14.33 15.44 2.85
N LYS A 196 13.78 16.58 2.42
CA LYS A 196 12.37 16.70 2.07
C LYS A 196 11.98 15.71 0.97
N ALA A 197 12.82 15.54 -0.04
CA ALA A 197 12.55 14.64 -1.17
C ALA A 197 12.50 13.17 -0.75
N VAL A 198 13.44 12.71 0.09
CA VAL A 198 13.52 11.29 0.46
C VAL A 198 12.62 10.94 1.66
N ALA A 199 12.43 11.86 2.59
CA ALA A 199 11.65 11.63 3.81
C ALA A 199 10.19 11.22 3.51
N ARG A 200 9.58 11.77 2.46
CA ARG A 200 8.21 11.42 2.07
C ARG A 200 8.03 9.96 1.63
N ARG A 201 9.13 9.27 1.27
CA ARG A 201 9.15 7.89 0.81
C ARG A 201 9.76 6.93 1.83
N SER A 202 10.33 7.45 2.92
CA SER A 202 10.95 6.63 3.95
C SER A 202 10.00 5.59 4.52
N ARG A 203 10.46 4.36 4.62
CA ARG A 203 9.76 3.25 5.28
C ARG A 203 9.55 3.50 6.77
N ASP A 204 10.39 4.33 7.39
CA ASP A 204 10.24 4.70 8.79
C ASP A 204 8.92 5.40 9.08
N ASN A 205 8.30 6.05 8.10
CA ASN A 205 6.97 6.63 8.23
C ASN A 205 5.92 5.60 8.69
N ALA A 206 5.95 4.40 8.10
CA ALA A 206 5.02 3.32 8.41
C ALA A 206 5.44 2.52 9.66
N ARG A 207 6.72 2.66 10.09
CA ARG A 207 7.30 1.92 11.23
C ARG A 207 7.30 2.72 12.53
N THR A 208 6.79 3.95 12.53
CA THR A 208 6.62 4.76 13.72
C THR A 208 5.72 4.08 14.74
N PRO A 209 5.90 4.35 16.05
CA PRO A 209 5.06 3.79 17.09
C PRO A 209 3.58 4.04 16.85
N MET A 210 2.76 3.00 17.07
CA MET A 210 1.30 3.10 17.02
C MET A 210 0.79 4.14 18.03
N GLN A 211 -0.13 4.97 17.59
CA GLN A 211 -0.65 6.09 18.38
C GLN A 211 -1.90 5.65 19.18
N TRP A 212 -1.68 5.19 20.42
CA TRP A 212 -2.76 4.67 21.27
C TRP A 212 -3.52 5.78 22.00
N SER A 213 -2.80 6.79 22.51
CA SER A 213 -3.36 7.89 23.32
C SER A 213 -2.57 9.18 23.15
N ASP A 214 -3.02 10.27 23.77
CA ASP A 214 -2.27 11.53 23.86
C ASP A 214 -1.26 11.57 25.02
N GLY A 215 -1.06 10.44 25.71
CA GLY A 215 -0.05 10.27 26.75
C GLY A 215 1.38 10.20 26.21
N LYS A 216 2.36 10.18 27.13
CA LYS A 216 3.80 10.09 26.78
C LYS A 216 4.03 8.94 25.80
N ASN A 217 4.86 9.20 24.77
CA ASN A 217 5.18 8.24 23.70
C ASN A 217 3.92 7.69 22.98
N ALA A 218 2.88 8.49 22.86
CA ALA A 218 1.59 8.08 22.28
C ALA A 218 0.95 6.87 23.00
N GLY A 219 1.27 6.63 24.27
CA GLY A 219 0.84 5.44 25.00
C GLY A 219 1.48 4.13 24.51
N PHE A 220 2.45 4.19 23.60
CA PHE A 220 3.06 3.01 22.99
C PHE A 220 4.03 2.28 23.94
N THR A 221 4.87 3.04 24.65
CA THR A 221 5.88 2.48 25.56
C THR A 221 6.21 3.41 26.72
N THR A 222 6.62 2.85 27.84
CA THR A 222 7.19 3.58 28.99
C THR A 222 8.68 3.84 28.82
N GLY A 223 9.37 3.10 27.93
CA GLY A 223 10.78 3.25 27.61
C GLY A 223 11.04 4.30 26.51
N THR A 224 12.19 4.19 25.85
CA THR A 224 12.53 4.99 24.67
C THR A 224 12.05 4.24 23.43
N PRO A 225 11.19 4.83 22.59
CA PRO A 225 10.80 4.23 21.33
C PRO A 225 12.02 4.04 20.41
N TRP A 226 12.01 3.00 19.59
CA TRP A 226 13.01 2.81 18.55
C TRP A 226 12.99 3.99 17.55
N LEU A 227 11.87 4.23 16.90
CA LEU A 227 11.68 5.37 16.01
C LEU A 227 10.95 6.51 16.73
N ARG A 228 11.08 7.70 16.18
CA ARG A 228 10.41 8.89 16.67
C ARG A 228 8.89 8.72 16.63
N VAL A 229 8.21 9.08 17.71
CA VAL A 229 6.74 9.19 17.73
C VAL A 229 6.33 10.39 16.86
N ASN A 230 5.37 10.19 15.96
CA ASN A 230 4.83 11.28 15.16
C ASN A 230 4.18 12.33 16.09
N PRO A 231 4.58 13.60 16.02
CA PRO A 231 4.10 14.63 16.95
C PRO A 231 2.58 14.88 16.87
N ASN A 232 1.91 14.43 15.81
CA ASN A 232 0.45 14.54 15.67
C ASN A 232 -0.33 13.52 16.51
N TYR A 233 0.33 12.66 17.30
CA TYR A 233 -0.32 11.67 18.16
C TYR A 233 -1.30 12.29 19.17
N THR A 234 -1.10 13.55 19.52
CA THR A 234 -2.03 14.28 20.40
C THR A 234 -3.39 14.54 19.75
N ALA A 235 -3.46 14.52 18.43
CA ALA A 235 -4.70 14.72 17.66
C ALA A 235 -5.22 13.41 17.06
N ILE A 236 -4.32 12.57 16.51
CA ILE A 236 -4.64 11.30 15.85
C ILE A 236 -4.19 10.17 16.78
N ASN A 237 -5.12 9.51 17.44
CA ASN A 237 -4.84 8.33 18.28
C ASN A 237 -6.11 7.52 18.52
N VAL A 238 -5.92 6.26 18.94
CA VAL A 238 -7.03 5.30 19.15
C VAL A 238 -8.08 5.83 20.10
N GLU A 239 -7.68 6.42 21.25
CA GLU A 239 -8.65 6.90 22.27
C GLU A 239 -9.56 7.99 21.70
N LYS A 240 -9.03 8.97 20.97
CA LYS A 240 -9.80 10.05 20.37
C LYS A 240 -10.65 9.58 19.20
N GLU A 241 -10.05 8.78 18.33
CA GLU A 241 -10.75 8.22 17.16
C GLU A 241 -11.92 7.31 17.59
N ALA A 242 -11.75 6.51 18.64
CA ALA A 242 -12.80 5.63 19.14
C ALA A 242 -14.02 6.40 19.70
N GLN A 243 -13.80 7.58 20.29
CA GLN A 243 -14.85 8.42 20.88
C GLN A 243 -15.59 9.28 19.84
N ASN A 244 -14.96 9.54 18.70
CA ASN A 244 -15.56 10.35 17.65
C ASN A 244 -16.34 9.48 16.64
N PRO A 245 -17.68 9.55 16.60
CA PRO A 245 -18.48 8.71 15.69
C PRO A 245 -18.22 9.00 14.21
N ASP A 246 -17.62 10.17 13.88
CA ASP A 246 -17.25 10.58 12.53
C ASP A 246 -15.75 10.46 12.25
N SER A 247 -15.03 9.69 13.05
CA SER A 247 -13.60 9.43 12.86
C SER A 247 -13.28 8.51 11.68
N VAL A 248 -12.01 8.48 11.29
CA VAL A 248 -11.48 7.53 10.29
C VAL A 248 -11.64 6.10 10.80
N LEU A 249 -11.32 5.84 12.08
CA LEU A 249 -11.47 4.54 12.72
C LEU A 249 -12.92 4.02 12.66
N ASN A 250 -13.87 4.85 13.05
CA ASN A 250 -15.27 4.46 13.02
C ASN A 250 -15.81 4.32 11.59
N PHE A 251 -15.23 5.00 10.63
CA PHE A 251 -15.54 4.81 9.22
C PHE A 251 -15.03 3.45 8.71
N TYR A 252 -13.81 3.03 9.05
CA TYR A 252 -13.31 1.67 8.73
C TYR A 252 -14.19 0.59 9.34
N LYS A 253 -14.66 0.76 10.58
CA LYS A 253 -15.63 -0.17 11.19
C LYS A 253 -16.91 -0.28 10.37
N LYS A 254 -17.42 0.82 9.82
CA LYS A 254 -18.61 0.83 8.94
C LYS A 254 -18.32 0.10 7.63
N LEU A 255 -17.16 0.29 7.01
CA LEU A 255 -16.76 -0.43 5.79
C LEU A 255 -16.68 -1.94 6.03
N ILE A 256 -16.09 -2.36 7.16
CA ILE A 256 -16.00 -3.78 7.54
C ILE A 256 -17.41 -4.35 7.80
N ALA A 257 -18.28 -3.60 8.47
CA ALA A 257 -19.66 -4.00 8.70
C ALA A 257 -20.42 -4.18 7.37
N LEU A 258 -20.29 -3.23 6.44
CA LEU A 258 -20.89 -3.34 5.11
C LEU A 258 -20.41 -4.58 4.34
N ARG A 259 -19.12 -4.91 4.42
CA ARG A 259 -18.58 -6.13 3.77
C ARG A 259 -19.13 -7.43 4.37
N LYS A 260 -19.60 -7.40 5.60
CA LYS A 260 -20.20 -8.54 6.32
C LYS A 260 -21.73 -8.52 6.31
N ASP A 261 -22.34 -7.45 5.83
CA ASP A 261 -23.78 -7.26 5.81
C ASP A 261 -24.45 -8.32 4.91
N PRO A 262 -25.41 -9.11 5.41
CA PRO A 262 -26.06 -10.16 4.63
C PRO A 262 -26.71 -9.68 3.33
N GLU A 263 -27.11 -8.41 3.26
CA GLU A 263 -27.74 -7.82 2.08
C GLU A 263 -26.72 -7.46 1.00
N TYR A 264 -25.51 -7.04 1.38
CA TYR A 264 -24.52 -6.46 0.44
C TYR A 264 -23.25 -7.30 0.28
N LYS A 265 -22.95 -8.24 1.20
CA LYS A 265 -21.69 -8.97 1.24
C LYS A 265 -21.32 -9.63 -0.09
N GLU A 266 -22.25 -10.27 -0.75
CA GLU A 266 -22.00 -10.98 -2.02
C GLU A 266 -21.56 -9.98 -3.10
N THR A 267 -22.27 -8.85 -3.23
CA THR A 267 -21.90 -7.79 -4.19
C THR A 267 -20.58 -7.13 -3.82
N VAL A 268 -20.31 -6.86 -2.54
CA VAL A 268 -19.06 -6.25 -2.10
C VAL A 268 -17.87 -7.18 -2.28
N VAL A 269 -18.03 -8.47 -2.03
CA VAL A 269 -16.94 -9.45 -2.12
C VAL A 269 -16.72 -9.91 -3.54
N TYR A 270 -17.77 -10.44 -4.20
CA TYR A 270 -17.66 -11.13 -5.49
C TYR A 270 -18.02 -10.27 -6.69
N GLY A 271 -18.73 -9.17 -6.48
CA GLY A 271 -19.21 -8.32 -7.58
C GLY A 271 -18.10 -7.91 -8.54
N ALA A 272 -18.37 -8.01 -9.83
CA ALA A 272 -17.47 -7.49 -10.85
C ALA A 272 -17.30 -5.97 -10.68
N LEU A 273 -16.08 -5.48 -10.92
CA LEU A 273 -15.80 -4.05 -10.92
C LEU A 273 -15.91 -3.51 -12.36
N GLU A 274 -16.67 -2.46 -12.53
CA GLU A 274 -16.84 -1.79 -13.80
C GLU A 274 -16.57 -0.29 -13.61
N PRO A 275 -15.51 0.27 -14.20
CA PRO A 275 -15.21 1.70 -14.13
C PRO A 275 -16.37 2.54 -14.65
N PHE A 276 -16.65 3.65 -13.95
CA PHE A 276 -17.64 4.63 -14.35
C PHE A 276 -16.99 5.99 -14.51
N MET A 277 -17.25 6.68 -15.62
CA MET A 277 -16.66 8.00 -15.94
C MET A 277 -15.13 8.02 -15.83
N LYS A 278 -14.44 6.94 -16.22
CA LYS A 278 -12.99 6.75 -15.99
C LYS A 278 -12.13 7.89 -16.55
N GLU A 279 -12.57 8.56 -17.62
CA GLU A 279 -11.85 9.66 -18.27
C GLU A 279 -12.03 11.01 -17.53
N ARG A 280 -12.91 11.08 -16.51
CA ARG A 280 -13.13 12.32 -15.78
C ARG A 280 -12.03 12.55 -14.76
N HIS A 281 -11.32 13.68 -14.88
CA HIS A 281 -10.27 14.08 -13.95
C HIS A 281 -10.80 14.28 -12.53
N ASN A 282 -9.98 13.96 -11.55
CA ASN A 282 -10.28 14.10 -10.12
C ASN A 282 -11.60 13.42 -9.69
N LEU A 283 -11.97 12.35 -10.37
CA LEU A 283 -13.11 11.53 -10.02
C LEU A 283 -12.70 10.06 -10.17
N MET A 284 -12.80 9.30 -9.11
CA MET A 284 -12.75 7.84 -9.16
C MET A 284 -14.15 7.29 -8.86
N ALA A 285 -14.74 6.66 -9.85
CA ALA A 285 -16.06 6.06 -9.71
C ALA A 285 -16.12 4.70 -10.41
N TYR A 286 -16.79 3.74 -9.78
CA TYR A 286 -16.95 2.41 -10.32
C TYR A 286 -18.16 1.71 -9.73
N TYR A 287 -18.73 0.81 -10.51
CA TYR A 287 -19.77 -0.12 -10.05
C TYR A 287 -19.16 -1.40 -9.48
N ARG A 288 -19.86 -1.96 -8.49
CA ARG A 288 -19.71 -3.36 -8.06
C ARG A 288 -21.02 -4.05 -8.38
N LYS A 289 -20.98 -5.06 -9.23
CA LYS A 289 -22.19 -5.71 -9.78
C LYS A 289 -22.17 -7.22 -9.48
N TRP A 290 -23.19 -7.67 -8.80
CA TRP A 290 -23.50 -9.07 -8.54
C TRP A 290 -25.04 -9.25 -8.55
N ASP A 291 -25.64 -9.69 -7.46
CA ASP A 291 -27.09 -9.66 -7.26
C ASP A 291 -27.67 -8.25 -7.11
N LYS A 292 -26.83 -7.34 -6.64
CA LYS A 292 -27.10 -5.90 -6.57
C LYS A 292 -26.09 -5.11 -7.38
N THR A 293 -26.37 -3.82 -7.51
CA THR A 293 -25.44 -2.86 -8.10
C THR A 293 -25.14 -1.79 -7.07
N LEU A 294 -23.86 -1.66 -6.70
CA LEU A 294 -23.35 -0.59 -5.85
C LEU A 294 -22.53 0.37 -6.71
N LEU A 295 -22.69 1.66 -6.49
CA LEU A 295 -21.86 2.70 -7.09
C LEU A 295 -20.96 3.29 -6.00
N VAL A 296 -19.66 3.20 -6.21
CA VAL A 296 -18.64 3.85 -5.36
C VAL A 296 -18.15 5.09 -6.08
N VAL A 297 -18.10 6.21 -5.36
CA VAL A 297 -17.71 7.52 -5.92
C VAL A 297 -16.83 8.25 -4.91
N GLY A 298 -15.70 8.76 -5.39
CA GLY A 298 -14.79 9.63 -4.66
C GLY A 298 -14.14 10.67 -5.56
#